data_c3ea9e7b3792f8816514d883f3bb86db
#
_entry.id   c3ea9e7b3792f8816514d883f3bb86db
#
_cell.length_a   1.000
_cell.length_b   1.000
_cell.length_c   1.000
_cell.angle_alpha   90.00
_cell.angle_beta   90.00
_cell.angle_gamma   90.00
#
_symmetry.space_group_name_H-M   'P 1'
#
loop_
_entity.id
_entity.type
_entity.pdbx_description
1 polymer ?
#
loop_
_entity_poly.entity_id
_entity_poly.type
_entity_poly.pdbx_seq_one_letter_code
_entity_poly.pdbx_strand_id
1 'polypeptide(L)'
;EGEVEKQSYFLMQSYNVFNIEQTSGIEYEKEQANSNKEYPHIQEFIDSLKIETYRGDPAYSPRDDCIFMPHSHEFDNDNEFYSTYLHEIGHWTGHSSRLDRFEKYSTFGDERYAFEELIAELSSAFTSLELGLKPNSKKQAAYLNSWITALKEKPNILYTAASQASKATSFLMNKYNIKKELQIKKTNINIDIEKAMNNELENQSKNNENSNNPKIA
;
A
#
# COMPACT_ATOMS: atom_id res chain seq x y z
N GLU A 1 -47.53 -3.44 -3.41
CA GLU A 1 -46.33 -2.66 -3.77
C GLU A 1 -45.20 -3.67 -3.90
N GLY A 2 -44.78 -3.96 -5.17
CA GLY A 2 -43.71 -4.92 -5.44
C GLY A 2 -42.38 -4.27 -5.25
N GLU A 3 -41.51 -4.90 -4.47
CA GLU A 3 -40.09 -4.50 -4.37
C GLU A 3 -39.41 -4.69 -5.73
N VAL A 4 -38.85 -3.61 -6.26
CA VAL A 4 -38.06 -3.65 -7.49
C VAL A 4 -36.67 -4.17 -7.11
N GLU A 5 -36.39 -5.42 -7.45
CA GLU A 5 -35.02 -5.97 -7.35
C GLU A 5 -34.07 -5.13 -8.24
N LYS A 6 -33.11 -4.47 -7.61
CA LYS A 6 -32.03 -3.79 -8.33
C LYS A 6 -31.05 -4.85 -8.84
N GLN A 7 -31.14 -5.19 -10.12
CA GLN A 7 -30.08 -5.95 -10.79
C GLN A 7 -28.92 -5.03 -11.13
N SER A 8 -27.74 -5.35 -10.59
CA SER A 8 -26.48 -4.69 -10.97
C SER A 8 -25.82 -5.45 -12.11
N TYR A 9 -25.48 -4.77 -13.18
CA TYR A 9 -24.74 -5.33 -14.31
C TYR A 9 -23.30 -4.85 -14.28
N PHE A 10 -22.36 -5.78 -14.47
CA PHE A 10 -20.99 -5.42 -14.77
C PHE A 10 -20.87 -5.15 -16.27
N LEU A 11 -20.61 -3.90 -16.64
CA LEU A 11 -20.31 -3.54 -18.01
C LEU A 11 -18.79 -3.48 -18.19
N MET A 12 -18.24 -4.40 -18.97
CA MET A 12 -16.82 -4.36 -19.33
C MET A 12 -16.66 -3.42 -20.54
N GLN A 13 -15.88 -2.35 -20.36
CA GLN A 13 -15.51 -1.44 -21.44
C GLN A 13 -14.02 -1.60 -21.73
N SER A 14 -13.66 -1.67 -22.99
CA SER A 14 -12.26 -1.66 -23.42
C SER A 14 -11.92 -0.29 -24.03
N TYR A 15 -10.74 0.21 -23.68
CA TYR A 15 -10.20 1.46 -24.23
C TYR A 15 -8.82 1.20 -24.80
N ASN A 16 -8.51 1.85 -25.91
CA ASN A 16 -7.14 1.91 -26.39
C ASN A 16 -6.37 2.95 -25.59
N VAL A 17 -5.31 2.53 -24.90
CA VAL A 17 -4.40 3.41 -24.19
C VAL A 17 -3.07 3.47 -24.91
N PHE A 18 -2.45 4.64 -24.91
CA PHE A 18 -1.15 4.88 -25.53
C PHE A 18 -0.20 5.41 -24.48
N ASN A 19 1.06 5.01 -24.55
CA ASN A 19 2.10 5.68 -23.78
C ASN A 19 2.18 7.12 -24.26
N ILE A 20 2.28 8.09 -23.33
CA ILE A 20 2.37 9.50 -23.65
C ILE A 20 3.55 9.81 -24.58
N GLU A 21 4.64 9.04 -24.51
CA GLU A 21 5.80 9.14 -25.41
C GLU A 21 5.47 8.73 -26.88
N GLN A 22 4.36 8.03 -27.10
CA GLN A 22 3.85 7.65 -28.43
C GLN A 22 2.88 8.69 -29.01
N THR A 23 2.59 9.74 -28.26
CA THR A 23 1.68 10.82 -28.66
C THR A 23 2.48 12.05 -29.12
N SER A 24 1.87 12.90 -29.93
CA SER A 24 2.42 14.18 -30.35
C SER A 24 1.46 15.34 -30.01
N GLY A 25 2.02 16.51 -29.69
CA GLY A 25 1.23 17.70 -29.38
C GLY A 25 0.74 17.77 -27.93
N ILE A 26 1.18 16.87 -27.05
CA ILE A 26 0.93 16.91 -25.61
C ILE A 26 2.24 17.30 -24.93
N GLU A 27 2.26 18.45 -24.26
CA GLU A 27 3.36 18.82 -23.35
C GLU A 27 3.13 18.17 -22.00
N TYR A 28 4.10 17.40 -21.52
CA TYR A 28 4.09 16.82 -20.17
C TYR A 28 5.46 16.95 -19.53
N GLU A 29 5.46 17.22 -18.24
CA GLU A 29 6.68 17.17 -17.45
C GLU A 29 7.08 15.70 -17.21
N LYS A 30 8.23 15.32 -17.75
CA LYS A 30 8.80 14.01 -17.50
C LYS A 30 9.34 14.00 -16.07
N GLU A 31 8.69 13.28 -15.18
CA GLU A 31 9.25 13.06 -13.84
C GLU A 31 10.65 12.43 -14.00
N GLN A 32 11.68 13.18 -13.62
CA GLN A 32 13.02 12.63 -13.57
C GLN A 32 13.06 11.57 -12.47
N ALA A 33 13.23 10.33 -12.88
CA ALA A 33 13.48 9.24 -11.95
C ALA A 33 14.80 9.53 -11.20
N ASN A 34 14.67 10.04 -9.99
CA ASN A 34 15.81 10.22 -9.08
C ASN A 34 16.37 8.84 -8.74
N SER A 35 17.50 8.48 -9.33
CA SER A 35 18.17 7.19 -9.24
C SER A 35 18.83 6.89 -7.89
N ASN A 36 18.69 7.75 -6.90
CA ASN A 36 19.32 7.64 -5.56
C ASN A 36 18.31 7.81 -4.42
N LYS A 37 17.05 7.43 -4.61
CA LYS A 37 16.10 7.45 -3.50
C LYS A 37 16.21 6.14 -2.73
N GLU A 38 16.75 6.19 -1.52
CA GLU A 38 16.21 5.44 -0.41
C GLU A 38 14.69 5.61 -0.46
N TYR A 39 13.94 4.52 -0.21
CA TYR A 39 12.48 4.55 -0.24
C TYR A 39 11.88 4.63 1.19
N PRO A 40 12.18 5.69 1.98
CA PRO A 40 11.75 5.78 3.38
C PRO A 40 10.21 5.78 3.50
N HIS A 41 9.52 6.33 2.52
CA HIS A 41 8.06 6.35 2.48
C HIS A 41 7.45 4.95 2.26
N ILE A 42 8.17 4.03 1.59
CA ILE A 42 7.72 2.64 1.43
C ILE A 42 7.93 1.88 2.73
N GLN A 43 9.05 2.11 3.42
CA GLN A 43 9.26 1.54 4.75
C GLN A 43 8.20 2.06 5.73
N GLU A 44 7.91 3.37 5.73
CA GLU A 44 6.84 3.96 6.53
C GLU A 44 5.46 3.32 6.23
N PHE A 45 5.17 3.09 4.95
CA PHE A 45 3.96 2.38 4.53
C PHE A 45 3.91 0.97 5.14
N ILE A 46 4.98 0.17 4.99
CA ILE A 46 5.07 -1.20 5.52
C ILE A 46 4.90 -1.19 7.04
N ASP A 47 5.64 -0.35 7.76
CA ASP A 47 5.56 -0.20 9.22
C ASP A 47 4.15 0.22 9.68
N SER A 48 3.46 0.97 8.81
CA SER A 48 2.09 1.41 9.07
C SER A 48 1.10 0.25 9.17
N LEU A 49 1.33 -0.83 8.45
CA LEU A 49 0.44 -1.98 8.39
C LEU A 49 0.51 -2.83 9.66
N LYS A 50 1.60 -2.71 10.43
CA LYS A 50 1.85 -3.47 11.68
C LYS A 50 1.77 -4.98 11.48
N ILE A 51 2.37 -5.46 10.41
CA ILE A 51 2.44 -6.89 10.11
C ILE A 51 3.59 -7.50 10.92
N GLU A 52 3.33 -8.60 11.60
CA GLU A 52 4.40 -9.36 12.25
C GLU A 52 5.31 -9.95 11.19
N THR A 53 6.60 -9.62 11.27
CA THR A 53 7.60 -10.06 10.29
C THR A 53 8.76 -10.74 11.00
N TYR A 54 9.10 -11.91 10.51
CA TYR A 54 10.18 -12.75 11.03
C TYR A 54 11.26 -12.96 9.97
N ARG A 55 12.40 -13.40 10.43
CA ARG A 55 13.53 -13.73 9.56
C ARG A 55 13.30 -15.07 8.86
N GLY A 56 13.48 -15.10 7.54
CA GLY A 56 13.35 -16.32 6.72
C GLY A 56 13.31 -16.03 5.24
N ASP A 57 13.13 -17.07 4.43
CA ASP A 57 12.86 -16.91 3.00
C ASP A 57 11.54 -16.17 2.81
N PRO A 58 11.40 -15.36 1.74
CA PRO A 58 10.18 -14.58 1.50
C PRO A 58 8.95 -15.49 1.46
N ALA A 59 8.03 -15.29 2.40
CA ALA A 59 6.79 -16.04 2.46
C ALA A 59 5.77 -15.37 3.40
N TYR A 60 4.49 -15.40 3.04
CA TYR A 60 3.40 -15.15 3.96
C TYR A 60 2.87 -16.46 4.55
N SER A 61 2.72 -16.55 5.88
CA SER A 61 2.08 -17.67 6.57
C SER A 61 0.61 -17.34 6.89
N PRO A 62 -0.36 -17.93 6.16
CA PRO A 62 -1.79 -17.72 6.46
C PRO A 62 -2.20 -18.26 7.83
N ARG A 63 -1.51 -19.27 8.33
CA ARG A 63 -1.78 -19.90 9.62
C ARG A 63 -1.41 -18.99 10.80
N ASP A 64 -0.24 -18.36 10.70
CA ASP A 64 0.34 -17.57 11.79
C ASP A 64 0.12 -16.07 11.58
N ASP A 65 -0.46 -15.70 10.44
CA ASP A 65 -0.73 -14.33 9.97
C ASP A 65 0.50 -13.42 10.02
N CYS A 66 1.65 -13.96 9.62
CA CYS A 66 2.93 -13.26 9.62
C CYS A 66 3.66 -13.39 8.28
N ILE A 67 4.62 -12.52 8.05
CA ILE A 67 5.50 -12.54 6.88
C ILE A 67 6.91 -12.95 7.31
N PHE A 68 7.56 -13.77 6.49
CA PHE A 68 8.98 -14.04 6.57
C PHE A 68 9.71 -13.24 5.49
N MET A 69 10.81 -12.58 5.87
CA MET A 69 11.63 -11.82 4.93
C MET A 69 13.12 -11.95 5.25
N PRO A 70 13.98 -12.02 4.23
CA PRO A 70 15.42 -11.86 4.38
C PRO A 70 15.77 -10.41 4.77
N HIS A 71 17.01 -10.11 5.12
CA HIS A 71 17.45 -8.72 5.28
C HIS A 71 17.55 -8.01 3.91
N SER A 72 17.33 -6.70 3.89
CA SER A 72 17.42 -5.91 2.67
C SER A 72 18.77 -6.05 1.95
N HIS A 73 19.87 -6.19 2.70
CA HIS A 73 21.23 -6.36 2.14
C HIS A 73 21.46 -7.73 1.45
N GLU A 74 20.51 -8.66 1.52
CA GLU A 74 20.56 -9.95 0.81
C GLU A 74 19.92 -9.90 -0.57
N PHE A 75 19.35 -8.75 -0.92
CA PHE A 75 18.82 -8.47 -2.26
C PHE A 75 19.79 -7.64 -3.07
N ASP A 76 19.74 -7.75 -4.39
CA ASP A 76 20.60 -6.99 -5.30
C ASP A 76 20.41 -5.46 -5.17
N ASN A 77 19.22 -5.03 -4.78
CA ASN A 77 18.87 -3.63 -4.58
C ASN A 77 17.56 -3.48 -3.78
N ASP A 78 17.32 -2.27 -3.27
CA ASP A 78 16.14 -1.94 -2.47
C ASP A 78 14.81 -2.15 -3.24
N ASN A 79 14.80 -1.91 -4.54
CA ASN A 79 13.61 -2.14 -5.35
C ASN A 79 13.19 -3.61 -5.34
N GLU A 80 14.16 -4.52 -5.41
CA GLU A 80 13.90 -5.96 -5.34
C GLU A 80 13.40 -6.37 -3.97
N PHE A 81 14.00 -5.85 -2.91
CA PHE A 81 13.55 -6.07 -1.53
C PHE A 81 12.10 -5.61 -1.35
N TYR A 82 11.79 -4.35 -1.68
CA TYR A 82 10.45 -3.81 -1.49
C TYR A 82 9.40 -4.46 -2.38
N SER A 83 9.71 -4.77 -3.64
CA SER A 83 8.75 -5.46 -4.51
C SER A 83 8.46 -6.88 -4.03
N THR A 84 9.45 -7.59 -3.48
CA THR A 84 9.24 -8.89 -2.86
C THR A 84 8.39 -8.76 -1.59
N TYR A 85 8.67 -7.77 -0.75
CA TYR A 85 7.88 -7.55 0.45
C TYR A 85 6.42 -7.18 0.12
N LEU A 86 6.19 -6.33 -0.89
CA LEU A 86 4.84 -5.98 -1.34
C LEU A 86 4.08 -7.17 -1.94
N HIS A 87 4.79 -8.16 -2.51
CA HIS A 87 4.19 -9.42 -2.94
C HIS A 87 3.65 -10.20 -1.74
N GLU A 88 4.45 -10.40 -0.69
CA GLU A 88 4.01 -11.07 0.53
C GLU A 88 2.89 -10.31 1.25
N ILE A 89 2.93 -8.97 1.23
CA ILE A 89 1.83 -8.11 1.70
C ILE A 89 0.57 -8.32 0.85
N GLY A 90 0.71 -8.55 -0.45
CA GLY A 90 -0.39 -8.93 -1.34
C GLY A 90 -1.12 -10.18 -0.83
N HIS A 91 -0.39 -11.23 -0.48
CA HIS A 91 -0.94 -12.43 0.16
C HIS A 91 -1.55 -12.12 1.52
N TRP A 92 -0.85 -11.35 2.36
CA TRP A 92 -1.37 -10.95 3.68
C TRP A 92 -2.76 -10.32 3.60
N THR A 93 -3.07 -9.56 2.55
CA THR A 93 -4.42 -9.01 2.37
C THR A 93 -5.49 -10.07 2.19
N GLY A 94 -5.13 -11.29 1.79
CA GLY A 94 -6.04 -12.41 1.53
C GLY A 94 -6.55 -13.14 2.76
N HIS A 95 -5.99 -12.87 3.95
CA HIS A 95 -6.40 -13.54 5.18
C HIS A 95 -7.89 -13.34 5.51
N SER A 96 -8.48 -14.30 6.21
CA SER A 96 -9.92 -14.31 6.57
C SER A 96 -10.36 -13.09 7.40
N SER A 97 -9.45 -12.47 8.16
CA SER A 97 -9.71 -11.24 8.91
C SER A 97 -9.68 -9.96 8.04
N ARG A 98 -9.36 -10.06 6.75
CA ARG A 98 -9.22 -8.93 5.80
C ARG A 98 -10.13 -9.11 4.58
N LEU A 99 -9.58 -9.57 3.46
CA LEU A 99 -10.33 -9.73 2.21
C LEU A 99 -10.84 -11.16 1.98
N ASP A 100 -10.53 -12.08 2.89
CA ASP A 100 -11.03 -13.47 2.96
C ASP A 100 -10.96 -14.21 1.61
N ARG A 101 -9.76 -14.21 0.99
CA ARG A 101 -9.54 -14.86 -0.31
C ARG A 101 -9.07 -16.30 -0.20
N PHE A 102 -8.45 -16.65 0.97
CA PHE A 102 -7.93 -18.01 1.12
C PHE A 102 -9.04 -18.98 1.41
N GLU A 103 -9.32 -19.87 0.48
CA GLU A 103 -10.12 -21.05 0.77
C GLU A 103 -9.32 -22.01 1.67
N LYS A 104 -9.98 -22.62 2.63
CA LYS A 104 -9.39 -23.42 3.72
C LYS A 104 -8.45 -24.55 3.30
N TYR A 105 -8.27 -24.84 2.00
CA TYR A 105 -7.60 -26.06 1.50
C TYR A 105 -6.86 -25.88 0.17
N SER A 106 -6.38 -24.68 -0.17
CA SER A 106 -5.48 -24.56 -1.32
C SER A 106 -4.14 -25.21 -0.99
N THR A 107 -3.82 -26.30 -1.68
CA THR A 107 -2.51 -26.93 -1.60
C THR A 107 -1.56 -26.34 -2.62
N PHE A 108 -0.28 -26.30 -2.28
CA PHE A 108 0.76 -25.83 -3.18
C PHE A 108 0.68 -26.56 -4.54
N GLY A 109 0.58 -25.82 -5.64
CA GLY A 109 0.53 -26.36 -7.00
C GLY A 109 -0.86 -26.61 -7.60
N ASP A 110 -1.95 -26.30 -6.88
CA ASP A 110 -3.28 -26.33 -7.48
C ASP A 110 -3.64 -25.01 -8.23
N GLU A 111 -4.71 -25.03 -9.03
CA GLU A 111 -5.16 -23.84 -9.79
C GLU A 111 -5.49 -22.65 -8.89
N ARG A 112 -5.90 -22.88 -7.66
CA ARG A 112 -6.28 -21.85 -6.68
C ARG A 112 -5.03 -21.16 -6.10
N TYR A 113 -3.99 -21.95 -5.81
CA TYR A 113 -2.71 -21.42 -5.42
C TYR A 113 -2.16 -20.51 -6.54
N ALA A 114 -2.16 -21.03 -7.77
CA ALA A 114 -1.74 -20.26 -8.93
C ALA A 114 -2.54 -18.97 -9.09
N PHE A 115 -3.85 -18.98 -8.86
CA PHE A 115 -4.70 -17.79 -8.92
C PHE A 115 -4.37 -16.76 -7.84
N GLU A 116 -4.10 -17.19 -6.60
CA GLU A 116 -3.69 -16.29 -5.51
C GLU A 116 -2.32 -15.68 -5.77
N GLU A 117 -1.36 -16.44 -6.33
CA GLU A 117 -0.07 -15.91 -6.79
C GLU A 117 -0.27 -14.76 -7.80
N LEU A 118 -1.17 -14.93 -8.77
CA LEU A 118 -1.48 -13.88 -9.74
C LEU A 118 -2.06 -12.64 -9.06
N ILE A 119 -2.91 -12.81 -8.05
CA ILE A 119 -3.45 -11.68 -7.28
C ILE A 119 -2.33 -10.98 -6.50
N ALA A 120 -1.43 -11.71 -5.86
CA ALA A 120 -0.32 -11.15 -5.10
C ALA A 120 0.65 -10.36 -6.01
N GLU A 121 1.01 -10.92 -7.17
CA GLU A 121 1.84 -10.24 -8.16
C GLU A 121 1.20 -8.94 -8.67
N LEU A 122 -0.05 -8.99 -9.06
CA LEU A 122 -0.77 -7.79 -9.52
C LEU A 122 -0.95 -6.77 -8.38
N SER A 123 -1.20 -7.23 -7.14
CA SER A 123 -1.30 -6.35 -5.96
C SER A 123 0.02 -5.65 -5.69
N SER A 124 1.14 -6.39 -5.76
CA SER A 124 2.49 -5.84 -5.62
C SER A 124 2.75 -4.78 -6.69
N ALA A 125 2.42 -5.07 -7.95
CA ALA A 125 2.61 -4.13 -9.05
C ALA A 125 1.76 -2.85 -8.87
N PHE A 126 0.48 -2.98 -8.53
CA PHE A 126 -0.41 -1.83 -8.34
C PHE A 126 0.00 -1.00 -7.12
N THR A 127 0.32 -1.64 -6.01
CA THR A 127 0.79 -0.95 -4.80
C THR A 127 2.14 -0.28 -5.02
N SER A 128 3.04 -0.91 -5.78
CA SER A 128 4.31 -0.32 -6.19
C SER A 128 4.10 0.98 -6.98
N LEU A 129 3.17 0.99 -7.92
CA LEU A 129 2.84 2.18 -8.71
C LEU A 129 2.28 3.31 -7.83
N GLU A 130 1.35 3.00 -6.92
CA GLU A 130 0.79 3.98 -5.97
C GLU A 130 1.87 4.58 -5.05
N LEU A 131 2.88 3.79 -4.69
CA LEU A 131 4.00 4.22 -3.86
C LEU A 131 5.18 4.81 -4.66
N GLY A 132 5.10 4.87 -5.99
CA GLY A 132 6.17 5.38 -6.85
C GLY A 132 7.41 4.46 -6.91
N LEU A 133 7.26 3.18 -6.56
CA LEU A 133 8.28 2.16 -6.76
C LEU A 133 8.19 1.63 -8.21
N LYS A 134 9.32 1.56 -8.90
CA LYS A 134 9.34 1.00 -10.25
C LYS A 134 9.05 -0.50 -10.20
N PRO A 135 8.05 -1.01 -10.95
CA PRO A 135 7.79 -2.44 -11.00
C PRO A 135 9.03 -3.24 -11.47
N ASN A 136 9.32 -4.37 -10.80
CA ASN A 136 10.43 -5.23 -11.19
C ASN A 136 10.02 -6.12 -12.37
N SER A 137 10.16 -5.58 -13.59
CA SER A 137 9.71 -6.21 -14.82
C SER A 137 10.35 -7.58 -15.12
N LYS A 138 11.56 -7.85 -14.59
CA LYS A 138 12.24 -9.14 -14.84
C LYS A 138 11.61 -10.30 -14.06
N LYS A 139 11.28 -10.09 -12.79
CA LYS A 139 10.59 -11.12 -11.98
C LYS A 139 9.16 -11.32 -12.49
N GLN A 140 8.44 -10.25 -12.77
CA GLN A 140 7.08 -10.31 -13.32
C GLN A 140 7.03 -11.03 -14.68
N ALA A 141 8.01 -10.84 -15.55
CA ALA A 141 8.06 -11.53 -16.85
C ALA A 141 8.27 -13.05 -16.72
N ALA A 142 9.02 -13.53 -15.72
CA ALA A 142 9.21 -14.95 -15.49
C ALA A 142 7.91 -15.64 -15.04
N TYR A 143 7.14 -15.00 -14.18
CA TYR A 143 5.82 -15.48 -13.74
C TYR A 143 4.78 -15.42 -14.88
N LEU A 144 4.76 -14.34 -15.67
CA LEU A 144 3.86 -14.21 -16.82
C LEU A 144 3.96 -15.38 -17.79
N ASN A 145 5.15 -15.95 -18.03
CA ASN A 145 5.31 -17.11 -18.89
C ASN A 145 4.64 -18.37 -18.36
N SER A 146 4.66 -18.60 -17.04
CA SER A 146 3.93 -19.72 -16.43
C SER A 146 2.41 -19.52 -16.49
N TRP A 147 1.94 -18.27 -16.47
CA TRP A 147 0.54 -17.87 -16.52
C TRP A 147 -0.05 -17.86 -17.93
N ILE A 148 0.76 -17.69 -18.98
CA ILE A 148 0.29 -17.63 -20.36
C ILE A 148 -0.53 -18.86 -20.73
N THR A 149 -0.17 -20.04 -20.24
CA THR A 149 -0.92 -21.27 -20.52
C THR A 149 -2.30 -21.24 -19.83
N ALA A 150 -2.36 -20.91 -18.56
CA ALA A 150 -3.62 -20.79 -17.81
C ALA A 150 -4.53 -19.67 -18.37
N LEU A 151 -3.95 -18.56 -18.77
CA LEU A 151 -4.68 -17.43 -19.36
C LEU A 151 -5.20 -17.74 -20.77
N LYS A 152 -4.53 -18.59 -21.56
CA LYS A 152 -5.04 -19.04 -22.85
C LYS A 152 -6.30 -19.91 -22.70
N GLU A 153 -6.34 -20.72 -21.66
CA GLU A 153 -7.48 -21.60 -21.41
C GLU A 153 -8.69 -20.85 -20.78
N LYS A 154 -8.41 -19.88 -19.90
CA LYS A 154 -9.44 -19.11 -19.17
C LYS A 154 -9.08 -17.61 -19.12
N PRO A 155 -9.26 -16.83 -20.19
CA PRO A 155 -8.86 -15.41 -20.24
C PRO A 155 -9.49 -14.53 -19.15
N ASN A 156 -10.70 -14.90 -18.70
CA ASN A 156 -11.41 -14.15 -17.66
C ASN A 156 -10.73 -14.20 -16.28
N ILE A 157 -9.84 -15.15 -16.06
CA ILE A 157 -9.07 -15.26 -14.80
C ILE A 157 -8.25 -13.98 -14.56
N LEU A 158 -7.65 -13.40 -15.61
CA LEU A 158 -6.88 -12.18 -15.49
C LEU A 158 -7.71 -11.00 -14.97
N TYR A 159 -8.92 -10.81 -15.51
CA TYR A 159 -9.81 -9.73 -15.08
C TYR A 159 -10.26 -9.92 -13.63
N THR A 160 -10.55 -11.16 -13.24
CA THR A 160 -10.92 -11.48 -11.86
C THR A 160 -9.76 -11.25 -10.92
N ALA A 161 -8.55 -11.69 -11.25
CA ALA A 161 -7.34 -11.48 -10.46
C ALA A 161 -7.02 -9.98 -10.34
N ALA A 162 -7.08 -9.22 -11.44
CA ALA A 162 -6.85 -7.78 -11.43
C ALA A 162 -7.88 -7.03 -10.56
N SER A 163 -9.15 -7.46 -10.59
CA SER A 163 -10.18 -6.91 -9.70
C SER A 163 -9.87 -7.18 -8.23
N GLN A 164 -9.43 -8.39 -7.88
CA GLN A 164 -9.02 -8.73 -6.50
C GLN A 164 -7.75 -7.99 -6.09
N ALA A 165 -6.78 -7.86 -6.97
CA ALA A 165 -5.56 -7.08 -6.75
C ALA A 165 -5.87 -5.59 -6.51
N SER A 166 -6.76 -5.01 -7.30
CA SER A 166 -7.22 -3.63 -7.09
C SER A 166 -7.89 -3.43 -5.72
N LYS A 167 -8.71 -4.41 -5.27
CA LYS A 167 -9.28 -4.39 -3.92
C LYS A 167 -8.20 -4.48 -2.84
N ALA A 168 -7.19 -5.33 -3.03
CA ALA A 168 -6.06 -5.46 -2.12
C ALA A 168 -5.28 -4.15 -2.01
N THR A 169 -4.91 -3.54 -3.13
CA THR A 169 -4.22 -2.24 -3.16
C THR A 169 -5.06 -1.15 -2.50
N SER A 170 -6.36 -1.06 -2.83
CA SER A 170 -7.26 -0.08 -2.20
C SER A 170 -7.36 -0.27 -0.69
N PHE A 171 -7.44 -1.51 -0.21
CA PHE A 171 -7.44 -1.83 1.21
C PHE A 171 -6.16 -1.33 1.90
N LEU A 172 -4.99 -1.60 1.30
CA LEU A 172 -3.69 -1.21 1.81
C LEU A 172 -3.54 0.32 1.86
N MET A 173 -3.88 1.01 0.78
CA MET A 173 -3.77 2.46 0.68
C MET A 173 -4.75 3.17 1.63
N ASN A 174 -5.98 2.68 1.77
CA ASN A 174 -6.94 3.22 2.74
C ASN A 174 -6.41 3.08 4.18
N LYS A 175 -5.84 1.92 4.53
CA LYS A 175 -5.27 1.68 5.86
C LYS A 175 -4.10 2.63 6.15
N TYR A 176 -3.25 2.88 5.17
CA TYR A 176 -2.14 3.83 5.25
C TYR A 176 -2.62 5.29 5.40
N ASN A 177 -3.55 5.72 4.57
CA ASN A 177 -4.07 7.08 4.57
C ASN A 177 -4.78 7.43 5.88
N ILE A 178 -5.63 6.54 6.41
CA ILE A 178 -6.28 6.72 7.71
C ILE A 178 -5.24 6.95 8.81
N LYS A 179 -4.15 6.15 8.83
CA LYS A 179 -3.10 6.30 9.82
C LYS A 179 -2.37 7.64 9.68
N LYS A 180 -2.07 8.06 8.47
CA LYS A 180 -1.42 9.35 8.17
C LYS A 180 -2.28 10.53 8.63
N GLU A 181 -3.58 10.51 8.36
CA GLU A 181 -4.52 11.52 8.84
C GLU A 181 -4.59 11.59 10.36
N LEU A 182 -4.64 10.44 11.05
CA LEU A 182 -4.64 10.36 12.50
C LEU A 182 -3.35 10.92 13.10
N GLN A 183 -2.21 10.70 12.46
CA GLN A 183 -0.92 11.21 12.89
C GLN A 183 -0.85 12.74 12.74
N ILE A 184 -1.32 13.28 11.62
CA ILE A 184 -1.42 14.73 11.39
C ILE A 184 -2.32 15.38 12.45
N LYS A 185 -3.50 14.80 12.72
CA LYS A 185 -4.42 15.31 13.75
C LYS A 185 -3.77 15.33 15.14
N LYS A 186 -3.05 14.27 15.53
CA LYS A 186 -2.32 14.23 16.82
C LYS A 186 -1.24 15.30 16.89
N THR A 187 -0.47 15.50 15.83
CA THR A 187 0.57 16.54 15.77
C THR A 187 -0.05 17.93 15.93
N ASN A 188 -1.14 18.23 15.24
CA ASN A 188 -1.82 19.52 15.35
C ASN A 188 -2.36 19.76 16.76
N ILE A 189 -2.96 18.75 17.41
CA ILE A 189 -3.42 18.86 18.81
C ILE A 189 -2.26 19.17 19.75
N ASN A 190 -1.11 18.50 19.58
CA ASN A 190 0.07 18.77 20.42
C ASN A 190 0.61 20.20 20.23
N ILE A 191 0.65 20.70 19.00
CA ILE A 191 1.04 22.09 18.71
C ILE A 191 0.08 23.08 19.37
N ASP A 192 -1.21 22.83 19.36
CA ASP A 192 -2.21 23.69 19.97
C ASP A 192 -2.11 23.68 21.51
N ILE A 193 -1.80 22.53 22.11
CA ILE A 193 -1.52 22.41 23.56
C ILE A 193 -0.27 23.20 23.93
N GLU A 194 0.84 23.05 23.19
CA GLU A 194 2.07 23.81 23.44
C GLU A 194 1.85 25.32 23.35
N LYS A 195 1.11 25.78 22.34
CA LYS A 195 0.76 27.20 22.22
C LYS A 195 -0.07 27.70 23.40
N ALA A 196 -1.06 26.91 23.84
CA ALA A 196 -1.90 27.28 24.98
C ALA A 196 -1.04 27.37 26.27
N MET A 197 -0.15 26.42 26.51
CA MET A 197 0.76 26.44 27.68
C MET A 197 1.71 27.64 27.64
N ASN A 198 2.27 27.97 26.50
CA ASN A 198 3.16 29.14 26.37
C ASN A 198 2.42 30.43 26.62
N ASN A 199 1.18 30.58 26.12
CA ASN A 199 0.34 31.75 26.39
C ASN A 199 0.00 31.90 27.88
N GLU A 200 -0.26 30.81 28.60
CA GLU A 200 -0.49 30.85 30.04
C GLU A 200 0.75 31.28 30.83
N LEU A 201 1.95 30.78 30.44
CA LEU A 201 3.22 31.16 31.05
C LEU A 201 3.52 32.66 30.84
N GLU A 202 3.28 33.17 29.63
CA GLU A 202 3.45 34.61 29.34
C GLU A 202 2.48 35.50 30.14
N ASN A 203 1.24 35.06 30.30
CA ASN A 203 0.25 35.78 31.11
C ASN A 203 0.60 35.77 32.62
N GLN A 204 1.14 34.67 33.14
CA GLN A 204 1.63 34.60 34.52
C GLN A 204 2.83 35.49 34.75
N SER A 205 3.78 35.58 33.83
CA SER A 205 4.95 36.47 33.92
C SER A 205 4.53 37.94 33.89
N LYS A 206 3.61 38.35 33.05
CA LYS A 206 3.07 39.73 33.01
C LYS A 206 2.32 40.12 34.28
N ASN A 207 1.58 39.20 34.86
CA ASN A 207 0.89 39.45 36.13
C ASN A 207 1.85 39.59 37.34
N ASN A 208 2.96 38.86 37.33
CA ASN A 208 3.99 38.96 38.36
C ASN A 208 4.80 40.28 38.25
N GLU A 209 5.05 40.80 37.09
CA GLU A 209 5.67 42.09 36.87
C GLU A 209 4.82 43.27 37.33
N ASN A 210 3.50 43.18 37.07
CA ASN A 210 2.54 44.20 37.52
C ASN A 210 2.29 44.23 39.02
N SER A 211 2.52 43.11 39.73
CA SER A 211 2.36 43.04 41.19
C SER A 211 3.57 43.56 41.98
N ASN A 212 4.74 43.69 41.30
CA ASN A 212 5.99 44.17 41.91
C ASN A 212 6.28 45.65 41.73
N ASN A 213 5.36 46.45 41.19
CA ASN A 213 5.52 47.89 41.05
C ASN A 213 4.89 48.62 42.27
N PRO A 214 5.69 49.04 43.30
CA PRO A 214 5.14 49.72 44.44
C PRO A 214 4.61 51.09 43.99
N LYS A 215 3.31 51.35 44.27
CA LYS A 215 2.78 52.73 44.17
C LYS A 215 3.52 53.60 45.13
N ILE A 216 4.45 54.39 44.60
CA ILE A 216 5.05 55.51 45.34
C ILE A 216 3.97 56.60 45.48
N ALA A 217 3.50 56.80 46.70
CA ALA A 217 2.60 57.89 47.06
C ALA A 217 3.39 59.11 47.44
#